data_8418d03de4ba9a7ee1d29affaeae4ff3
#
_entry.id   8418d03de4ba9a7ee1d29affaeae4ff3
#
_cell.length_a   1.000
_cell.length_b   1.000
_cell.length_c   1.000
_cell.angle_alpha   90.00
_cell.angle_beta   90.00
_cell.angle_gamma   90.00
#
_symmetry.space_group_name_H-M   'P 1'
#
loop_
_entity.id
_entity.type
_entity.pdbx_description
1 polymer ?
#
loop_
_entity_poly.entity_id
_entity_poly.type
_entity_poly.pdbx_seq_one_letter_code
_entity_poly.pdbx_strand_id
1 'polypeptide(L)'
;SESACRMREALSLIRARAPELEVDGEMHGDVALDAHTLRQAMPDTPLKGDANLLVFSSMDSANIAYNLLKVAAGNGVAIGPVLLGCARAVHVLTPSATVRRIVNMTALAVVDAVSQR
;
A
#
# COMPACT_ATOMS: atom_id res chain seq x y z
N SER A 1 -8.69 1.37 -19.73
CA SER A 1 -7.35 2.00 -19.81
C SER A 1 -6.26 0.95 -19.64
N GLU A 2 -5.04 1.25 -20.06
CA GLU A 2 -3.89 0.34 -19.91
C GLU A 2 -3.63 0.01 -18.44
N SER A 3 -3.74 1.01 -17.56
CA SER A 3 -3.59 0.80 -16.11
C SER A 3 -4.63 -0.19 -15.56
N ALA A 4 -5.88 -0.10 -16.01
CA ALA A 4 -6.92 -1.03 -15.61
C ALA A 4 -6.64 -2.47 -16.06
N CYS A 5 -6.14 -2.66 -17.28
CA CYS A 5 -5.73 -3.98 -17.77
C CYS A 5 -4.60 -4.56 -16.90
N ARG A 6 -3.60 -3.76 -16.58
CA ARG A 6 -2.47 -4.15 -15.70
C ARG A 6 -2.95 -4.57 -14.31
N MET A 7 -3.89 -3.82 -13.72
CA MET A 7 -4.41 -4.14 -12.39
C MET A 7 -5.24 -5.44 -12.39
N ARG A 8 -6.05 -5.68 -13.43
CA ARG A 8 -6.79 -6.95 -13.56
C ARG A 8 -5.87 -8.16 -13.73
N GLU A 9 -4.80 -8.02 -14.53
CA GLU A 9 -3.79 -9.06 -14.69
C GLU A 9 -3.07 -9.34 -13.36
N ALA A 10 -2.66 -8.28 -12.64
CA ALA A 10 -2.06 -8.41 -11.32
C ALA A 10 -2.98 -9.14 -10.34
N LEU A 11 -4.27 -8.80 -10.29
CA LEU A 11 -5.27 -9.48 -9.46
C LEU A 11 -5.36 -10.98 -9.80
N SER A 12 -5.40 -11.32 -11.08
CA SER A 12 -5.45 -12.71 -11.53
C SER A 12 -4.21 -13.50 -11.07
N LEU A 13 -3.03 -12.89 -11.19
CA LEU A 13 -1.77 -13.51 -10.72
C LEU A 13 -1.72 -13.67 -9.20
N ILE A 14 -2.22 -12.71 -8.44
CA ILE A 14 -2.28 -12.79 -6.98
C ILE A 14 -3.21 -13.92 -6.57
N ARG A 15 -4.43 -13.99 -7.12
CA ARG A 15 -5.41 -15.04 -6.83
C ARG A 15 -4.88 -16.44 -7.16
N ALA A 16 -4.07 -16.57 -8.20
CA ALA A 16 -3.46 -17.84 -8.56
C ALA A 16 -2.31 -18.26 -7.59
N ARG A 17 -1.59 -17.29 -7.01
CA ARG A 17 -0.44 -17.55 -6.14
C ARG A 17 -0.80 -17.60 -4.65
N ALA A 18 -1.83 -16.88 -4.26
CA ALA A 18 -2.28 -16.75 -2.88
C ALA A 18 -3.82 -16.76 -2.83
N PRO A 19 -4.46 -17.91 -3.09
CA PRO A 19 -5.93 -18.01 -3.20
C PRO A 19 -6.66 -17.71 -1.88
N GLU A 20 -5.94 -17.80 -0.75
CA GLU A 20 -6.48 -17.47 0.59
C GLU A 20 -6.47 -15.97 0.91
N LEU A 21 -5.81 -15.15 0.08
CA LEU A 21 -5.70 -13.72 0.32
C LEU A 21 -7.00 -13.01 -0.06
N GLU A 22 -7.54 -12.23 0.86
CA GLU A 22 -8.65 -11.32 0.56
C GLU A 22 -8.14 -10.17 -0.30
N VAL A 23 -8.35 -10.25 -1.60
CA VAL A 23 -7.91 -9.25 -2.58
C VAL A 23 -8.96 -9.05 -3.65
N ASP A 24 -9.22 -7.79 -3.99
CA ASP A 24 -10.13 -7.44 -5.08
C ASP A 24 -9.70 -6.16 -5.81
N GLY A 25 -10.32 -5.90 -6.94
CA GLY A 25 -10.09 -4.77 -7.84
C GLY A 25 -10.31 -5.21 -9.30
N GLU A 26 -10.19 -4.32 -10.23
CA GLU A 26 -9.84 -2.90 -10.06
C GLU A 26 -11.03 -2.13 -9.47
N MET A 27 -10.77 -1.14 -8.64
CA MET A 27 -11.79 -0.28 -8.07
C MET A 27 -11.28 1.14 -7.84
N HIS A 28 -12.18 2.06 -7.61
CA HIS A 28 -11.85 3.42 -7.19
C HIS A 28 -11.40 3.44 -5.73
N GLY A 29 -10.58 4.44 -5.36
CA GLY A 29 -10.02 4.53 -4.02
C GLY A 29 -11.05 4.75 -2.91
N ASP A 30 -12.12 5.47 -3.18
CA ASP A 30 -13.26 5.65 -2.27
C ASP A 30 -14.02 4.34 -2.04
N VAL A 31 -14.19 3.53 -3.09
CA VAL A 31 -14.79 2.19 -3.00
C VAL A 31 -13.94 1.29 -2.10
N ALA A 32 -12.61 1.35 -2.23
CA ALA A 32 -11.70 0.54 -1.42
C ALA A 32 -11.69 0.93 0.07
N LEU A 33 -11.92 2.20 0.39
CA LEU A 33 -11.77 2.76 1.74
C LEU A 33 -13.10 2.96 2.49
N ASP A 34 -14.23 2.57 1.90
CA ASP A 34 -15.54 2.65 2.54
C ASP A 34 -16.34 1.37 2.29
N ALA A 35 -16.53 0.56 3.32
CA ALA A 35 -17.21 -0.73 3.23
C ALA A 35 -18.67 -0.64 2.76
N HIS A 36 -19.34 0.50 2.97
CA HIS A 36 -20.70 0.70 2.48
C HIS A 36 -20.68 0.88 0.96
N THR A 37 -19.85 1.78 0.46
CA THR A 37 -19.65 2.04 -0.96
C THR A 37 -19.14 0.78 -1.69
N LEU A 38 -18.23 0.02 -1.06
CA LEU A 38 -17.71 -1.24 -1.59
C LEU A 38 -18.84 -2.25 -1.83
N ARG A 39 -19.69 -2.48 -0.84
CA ARG A 39 -20.82 -3.43 -0.99
C ARG A 39 -21.85 -3.00 -2.04
N GLN A 40 -22.02 -1.71 -2.26
CA GLN A 40 -22.90 -1.19 -3.31
C GLN A 40 -22.29 -1.37 -4.71
N ALA A 41 -21.00 -1.06 -4.86
CA ALA A 41 -20.32 -1.11 -6.14
C ALA A 41 -19.91 -2.52 -6.56
N MET A 42 -19.55 -3.37 -5.58
CA MET A 42 -19.02 -4.72 -5.77
C MET A 42 -19.66 -5.69 -4.76
N PRO A 43 -20.93 -6.08 -4.96
CA PRO A 43 -21.68 -6.92 -4.01
C PRO A 43 -21.06 -8.32 -3.80
N ASP A 44 -20.34 -8.83 -4.80
CA ASP A 44 -19.70 -10.16 -4.78
C ASP A 44 -18.22 -10.11 -4.36
N THR A 45 -17.74 -8.98 -3.83
CA THR A 45 -16.35 -8.84 -3.39
C THR A 45 -16.00 -9.82 -2.26
N PRO A 46 -14.81 -10.44 -2.28
CA PRO A 46 -14.31 -11.26 -1.16
C PRO A 46 -13.86 -10.43 0.05
N LEU A 47 -13.73 -9.11 -0.10
CA LEU A 47 -13.29 -8.22 0.99
C LEU A 47 -14.39 -8.13 2.06
N LYS A 48 -14.01 -8.36 3.32
CA LYS A 48 -14.94 -8.33 4.46
C LYS A 48 -15.17 -6.93 5.05
N GLY A 49 -14.33 -5.97 4.68
CA GLY A 49 -14.38 -4.59 5.18
C GLY A 49 -13.58 -3.65 4.30
N ASP A 50 -13.21 -2.50 4.86
CA ASP A 50 -12.36 -1.53 4.20
C ASP A 50 -10.99 -2.15 3.86
N ALA A 51 -10.42 -1.78 2.72
CA ALA A 51 -9.08 -2.24 2.36
C ALA A 51 -8.03 -1.66 3.32
N ASN A 52 -7.18 -2.51 3.84
CA ASN A 52 -6.05 -2.12 4.70
C ASN A 52 -4.73 -2.01 3.92
N LEU A 53 -4.73 -2.39 2.65
CA LEU A 53 -3.62 -2.24 1.71
C LEU A 53 -4.16 -1.77 0.37
N LEU A 54 -3.58 -0.70 -0.16
CA LEU A 54 -3.90 -0.18 -1.49
C LEU A 54 -2.72 -0.40 -2.43
N VAL A 55 -2.98 -1.01 -3.58
CA VAL A 55 -2.00 -1.20 -4.66
C VAL A 55 -2.35 -0.27 -5.81
N PHE A 56 -1.38 0.49 -6.26
CA PHE A 56 -1.53 1.48 -7.32
C PHE A 56 -0.87 1.02 -8.62
N SER A 57 -1.45 1.42 -9.75
CA SER A 57 -0.96 1.05 -11.09
C SER A 57 0.34 1.74 -11.48
N SER A 58 0.75 2.79 -10.77
CA SER A 58 1.98 3.54 -11.01
C SER A 58 2.52 4.18 -9.75
N MET A 59 3.82 4.49 -9.75
CA MET A 59 4.48 5.24 -8.69
C MET A 59 3.90 6.64 -8.51
N ASP A 60 3.53 7.31 -9.60
CA ASP A 60 2.98 8.66 -9.56
C ASP A 60 1.64 8.69 -8.83
N SER A 61 0.74 7.76 -9.16
CA SER A 61 -0.56 7.65 -8.49
C SER A 61 -0.41 7.32 -7.00
N ALA A 62 0.51 6.41 -6.65
CA ALA A 62 0.82 6.07 -5.27
C ALA A 62 1.37 7.27 -4.49
N ASN A 63 2.27 8.03 -5.10
CA ASN A 63 2.89 9.22 -4.50
C ASN A 63 1.87 10.31 -4.22
N ILE A 64 0.99 10.59 -5.17
CA ILE A 64 -0.08 11.58 -5.02
C ILE A 64 -1.00 11.16 -3.88
N ALA A 65 -1.50 9.92 -3.91
CA ALA A 65 -2.39 9.39 -2.88
C ALA A 65 -1.74 9.40 -1.49
N TYR A 66 -0.49 8.96 -1.36
CA TYR A 66 0.26 8.99 -0.11
C TYR A 66 0.36 10.40 0.47
N ASN A 67 0.71 11.40 -0.35
CA ASN A 67 0.87 12.77 0.12
C ASN A 67 -0.47 13.39 0.53
N LEU A 68 -1.56 13.12 -0.20
CA LEU A 68 -2.90 13.58 0.16
C LEU A 68 -3.38 12.93 1.46
N LEU A 69 -3.28 11.62 1.60
CA LEU A 69 -3.67 10.90 2.81
C LEU A 69 -2.86 11.33 4.03
N LYS A 70 -1.55 11.57 3.86
CA LYS A 70 -0.68 12.05 4.94
C LYS A 70 -1.13 13.41 5.49
N VAL A 71 -1.61 14.32 4.64
CA VAL A 71 -2.13 15.63 5.06
C VAL A 71 -3.53 15.49 5.63
N ALA A 72 -4.40 14.72 5.00
CA ALA A 72 -5.78 14.52 5.43
C ALA A 72 -5.89 13.78 6.77
N ALA A 73 -4.98 12.85 7.06
CA ALA A 73 -4.92 12.14 8.33
C ALA A 73 -4.42 13.00 9.52
N GLY A 74 -4.04 14.24 9.29
CA GLY A 74 -3.62 15.18 10.32
C GLY A 74 -2.34 14.73 11.04
N ASN A 75 -2.42 14.54 12.36
CA ASN A 75 -1.27 14.15 13.20
C ASN A 75 -0.90 12.66 13.12
N GLY A 76 -1.38 11.93 12.12
CA GLY A 76 -1.05 10.53 11.92
C GLY A 76 0.46 10.29 11.73
N VAL A 77 0.94 9.15 12.19
CA VAL A 77 2.35 8.75 11.99
C VAL A 77 2.46 8.07 10.63
N ALA A 78 3.21 8.69 9.71
CA ALA A 78 3.57 8.07 8.43
C ALA A 78 4.96 7.43 8.55
N ILE A 79 5.03 6.11 8.32
CA ILE A 79 6.29 5.36 8.23
C ILE A 79 6.53 5.07 6.75
N GLY A 80 7.71 5.36 6.26
CA GLY A 80 8.08 5.13 4.86
C GLY A 80 8.58 6.41 4.16
N PRO A 81 8.90 6.31 2.84
CA PRO A 81 8.75 5.12 2.01
C PRO A 81 9.66 3.98 2.46
N VAL A 82 9.16 2.76 2.34
CA VAL A 82 9.90 1.52 2.61
C VAL A 82 10.30 0.90 1.27
N LEU A 83 11.58 0.64 1.09
CA LEU A 83 12.09 -0.04 -0.11
C LEU A 83 12.02 -1.55 0.11
N LEU A 84 11.26 -2.25 -0.73
CA LEU A 84 11.11 -3.69 -0.70
C LEU A 84 11.93 -4.37 -1.81
N GLY A 85 12.26 -5.65 -1.63
CA GLY A 85 12.92 -6.46 -2.65
C GLY A 85 14.45 -6.32 -2.71
N CYS A 86 15.07 -5.58 -1.82
CA CYS A 86 16.53 -5.55 -1.70
C CYS A 86 17.05 -6.77 -0.93
N ALA A 87 18.24 -7.25 -1.28
CA ALA A 87 18.91 -8.36 -0.58
C ALA A 87 19.35 -8.02 0.86
N ARG A 88 19.33 -6.76 1.21
CA ARG A 88 19.62 -6.23 2.56
C ARG A 88 18.67 -5.08 2.86
N ALA A 89 18.44 -4.82 4.14
CA ALA A 89 17.63 -3.68 4.58
C ALA A 89 18.28 -2.35 4.16
N VAL A 90 17.63 -1.66 3.24
CA VAL A 90 18.07 -0.35 2.72
C VAL A 90 16.84 0.55 2.59
N HIS A 91 16.92 1.74 3.16
CA HIS A 91 15.84 2.73 3.03
C HIS A 91 16.39 4.08 2.63
N VAL A 92 15.62 4.83 1.85
CA VAL A 92 16.01 6.15 1.34
C VAL A 92 15.24 7.22 2.11
N LEU A 93 15.96 8.19 2.63
CA LEU A 93 15.39 9.37 3.27
C LEU A 93 15.74 10.62 2.46
N THR A 94 14.80 11.56 2.39
CA THR A 94 15.04 12.87 1.79
C THR A 94 15.76 13.79 2.79
N PRO A 95 16.48 14.82 2.33
CA PRO A 95 17.12 15.80 3.23
C PRO A 95 16.14 16.52 4.17
N SER A 96 14.86 16.56 3.82
CA SER A 96 13.79 17.15 4.64
C SER A 96 13.17 16.18 5.65
N ALA A 97 13.78 15.00 5.86
CA ALA A 97 13.26 14.03 6.82
C ALA A 97 13.34 14.58 8.26
N THR A 98 12.24 14.42 8.99
CA THR A 98 12.21 14.79 10.42
C THR A 98 13.02 13.80 11.26
N VAL A 99 13.49 14.22 12.44
CA VAL A 99 14.19 13.34 13.40
C VAL A 99 13.35 12.09 13.71
N ARG A 100 12.04 12.23 13.95
CA ARG A 100 11.12 11.09 14.16
C ARG A 100 11.15 10.10 12.99
N ARG A 101 11.16 10.60 11.76
CA ARG A 101 11.19 9.75 10.58
C ARG A 101 12.52 9.00 10.46
N ILE A 102 13.63 9.65 10.75
CA ILE A 102 14.96 9.02 10.76
C ILE A 102 15.00 7.89 11.80
N VAL A 103 14.55 8.14 13.02
CA VAL A 103 14.49 7.14 14.10
C VAL A 103 13.61 5.96 13.70
N ASN A 104 12.40 6.20 13.22
CA ASN A 104 11.46 5.13 12.83
C ASN A 104 12.02 4.27 11.69
N MET A 105 12.61 4.89 10.67
CA MET A 105 13.20 4.16 9.54
C MET A 105 14.45 3.38 9.92
N THR A 106 15.25 3.89 10.88
CA THR A 106 16.40 3.18 11.44
C THR A 106 15.92 1.94 12.22
N ALA A 107 14.92 2.09 13.06
CA ALA A 107 14.34 0.96 13.81
C ALA A 107 13.79 -0.12 12.87
N LEU A 108 13.07 0.28 11.80
CA LEU A 108 12.57 -0.65 10.79
C LEU A 108 13.72 -1.39 10.09
N ALA A 109 14.77 -0.67 9.67
CA ALA A 109 15.94 -1.29 9.04
C ALA A 109 16.64 -2.32 9.95
N VAL A 110 16.71 -2.05 11.25
CA VAL A 110 17.27 -3.00 12.24
C VAL A 110 16.39 -4.25 12.34
N VAL A 111 15.07 -4.10 12.43
CA VAL A 111 14.14 -5.23 12.48
C VAL A 111 14.27 -6.08 11.23
N ASP A 112 14.26 -5.47 10.04
CA ASP A 112 14.41 -6.18 8.77
C ASP A 112 15.76 -6.93 8.71
N ALA A 113 16.85 -6.29 9.12
CA ALA A 113 18.18 -6.90 9.12
C ALA A 113 18.31 -8.11 10.08
N VAL A 114 17.58 -8.09 11.19
CA VAL A 114 17.56 -9.21 12.16
C VAL A 114 16.64 -10.33 11.68
N SER A 115 15.50 -10.00 11.07
CA SER A 115 14.52 -10.99 10.58
C SER A 115 14.99 -11.76 9.34
N GLN A 116 16.01 -11.26 8.63
CA GLN A 116 16.59 -11.90 7.44
C GLN A 116 17.76 -12.86 7.78
N ARG A 117 18.05 -13.08 9.06
CA ARG A 117 19.05 -14.05 9.53
C ARG A 117 18.40 -15.39 9.86
#